data_d3e97a12b2dd8f0adf78361a66f3741d
#
_entry.id   d3e97a12b2dd8f0adf78361a66f3741d
#
_cell.length_a   1.000
_cell.length_b   1.000
_cell.length_c   1.000
_cell.angle_alpha   90.00
_cell.angle_beta   90.00
_cell.angle_gamma   90.00
#
_symmetry.space_group_name_H-M   'P 1'
#
loop_
_entity.id
_entity.type
_entity.pdbx_description
1 polymer ?
#
loop_
_entity_poly.entity_id
_entity_poly.type
_entity_poly.pdbx_seq_one_letter_code
_entity_poly.pdbx_strand_id
1 'polypeptide(L)'
;ADAIENIDIGGPAMVRSAAKNWKDVAVLTSPAQYAQVLPELQAGAGKLSDKTRFALAVAAFNRISNYDGAISDYLSAIDFDAVSAGAVSVRSFFPAQSNGRFVKLQDLRYGENPHQQAAFYRDLYPAPGSLVMAEQLQGKELSYNNIADADAAWECVKSFEQPACVIVKHANPCGVAVGKDAHE
;
A
#
# COMPACT_ATOMS: atom_id res chain seq x y z
N ALA A 1 5.50 -0.63 27.55
CA ALA A 1 5.43 0.73 28.15
C ALA A 1 5.92 1.77 27.15
N ASP A 2 7.11 1.65 26.60
CA ASP A 2 7.75 2.64 25.73
C ASP A 2 6.95 2.95 24.46
N ALA A 3 6.42 1.93 23.78
CA ALA A 3 5.61 2.13 22.58
C ALA A 3 4.32 2.95 22.87
N ILE A 4 3.67 2.70 23.99
CA ILE A 4 2.44 3.43 24.37
C ILE A 4 2.77 4.88 24.73
N GLU A 5 3.87 5.12 25.45
CA GLU A 5 4.30 6.47 25.84
C GLU A 5 4.60 7.36 24.62
N ASN A 6 5.08 6.75 23.53
CA ASN A 6 5.40 7.48 22.30
C ASN A 6 4.23 7.63 21.30
N ILE A 7 3.00 7.21 21.67
CA ILE A 7 1.83 7.47 20.82
C ILE A 7 1.50 8.97 20.84
N ASP A 8 1.55 9.58 19.65
CA ASP A 8 1.17 10.98 19.48
C ASP A 8 -0.36 11.12 19.45
N ILE A 9 -0.90 11.94 20.36
CA ILE A 9 -2.32 12.25 20.45
C ILE A 9 -2.64 13.59 19.81
N GLY A 10 -1.86 14.62 20.14
CA GLY A 10 -2.14 16.00 19.75
C GLY A 10 -1.97 16.26 18.26
N GLY A 11 -0.90 15.76 17.65
CA GLY A 11 -0.63 15.91 16.23
C GLY A 11 -1.73 15.32 15.35
N PRO A 12 -2.10 14.02 15.52
CA PRO A 12 -3.23 13.43 14.82
C PRO A 12 -4.55 14.19 14.99
N ALA A 13 -4.87 14.66 16.20
CA ALA A 13 -6.07 15.43 16.48
C ALA A 13 -6.09 16.76 15.70
N MET A 14 -4.98 17.50 15.72
CA MET A 14 -4.84 18.76 14.97
C MET A 14 -4.94 18.56 13.46
N VAL A 15 -4.27 17.53 12.92
CA VAL A 15 -4.32 17.21 11.49
C VAL A 15 -5.74 16.86 11.06
N ARG A 16 -6.47 16.06 11.83
CA ARG A 16 -7.88 15.73 11.57
C ARG A 16 -8.77 16.96 11.57
N SER A 17 -8.58 17.87 12.56
CA SER A 17 -9.34 19.12 12.66
C SER A 17 -9.10 20.00 11.45
N ALA A 18 -7.85 20.20 11.05
CA ALA A 18 -7.47 20.97 9.87
C ALA A 18 -8.04 20.36 8.58
N ALA A 19 -7.89 19.04 8.38
CA ALA A 19 -8.41 18.34 7.21
C ALA A 19 -9.93 18.40 7.11
N LYS A 20 -10.65 18.35 8.23
CA LYS A 20 -12.12 18.53 8.26
C LYS A 20 -12.54 19.90 7.75
N ASN A 21 -11.75 20.93 8.02
CA ASN A 21 -11.98 22.31 7.55
C ASN A 21 -11.27 22.60 6.20
N TRP A 22 -11.25 21.65 5.30
CA TRP A 22 -10.52 21.72 4.03
C TRP A 22 -10.90 22.90 3.13
N LYS A 23 -12.10 23.46 3.29
CA LYS A 23 -12.54 24.62 2.52
C LYS A 23 -11.68 25.86 2.77
N ASP A 24 -11.21 26.01 4.01
CA ASP A 24 -10.46 27.19 4.45
C ASP A 24 -9.01 26.86 4.82
N VAL A 25 -8.69 25.59 5.07
CA VAL A 25 -7.39 25.13 5.54
C VAL A 25 -6.78 24.11 4.57
N ALA A 26 -5.50 24.31 4.25
CA ALA A 26 -4.67 23.32 3.56
C ALA A 26 -3.68 22.73 4.57
N VAL A 27 -3.81 21.44 4.88
CA VAL A 27 -2.87 20.74 5.76
C VAL A 27 -1.98 19.81 4.95
N LEU A 28 -0.66 20.00 5.05
CA LEU A 28 0.33 19.17 4.41
C LEU A 28 0.86 18.15 5.43
N THR A 29 0.88 16.89 5.04
CA THR A 29 1.31 15.77 5.90
C THR A 29 2.52 15.02 5.35
N SER A 30 3.06 15.49 4.21
CA SER A 30 4.26 14.92 3.57
C SER A 30 5.07 16.03 2.88
N PRO A 31 6.41 16.00 2.96
CA PRO A 31 7.27 16.93 2.21
C PRO A 31 7.06 16.90 0.69
N ALA A 32 6.69 15.74 0.13
CA ALA A 32 6.43 15.60 -1.31
C ALA A 32 5.28 16.50 -1.80
N GLN A 33 4.36 16.89 -0.93
CA GLN A 33 3.23 17.76 -1.27
C GLN A 33 3.67 19.20 -1.57
N TYR A 34 4.85 19.63 -1.11
CA TYR A 34 5.38 20.96 -1.43
C TYR A 34 5.61 21.18 -2.93
N ALA A 35 6.03 20.12 -3.63
CA ALA A 35 6.25 20.19 -5.08
C ALA A 35 4.98 20.53 -5.87
N GLN A 36 3.81 20.14 -5.38
CA GLN A 36 2.51 20.47 -5.97
C GLN A 36 1.98 21.83 -5.49
N VAL A 37 2.10 22.09 -4.19
CA VAL A 37 1.43 23.23 -3.53
C VAL A 37 2.12 24.55 -3.85
N LEU A 38 3.46 24.59 -3.85
CA LEU A 38 4.20 25.84 -4.05
C LEU A 38 3.97 26.48 -5.43
N PRO A 39 4.02 25.74 -6.55
CA PRO A 39 3.71 26.32 -7.86
C PRO A 39 2.27 26.84 -7.96
N GLU A 40 1.31 26.15 -7.36
CA GLU A 40 -0.09 26.57 -7.38
C GLU A 40 -0.31 27.86 -6.57
N LEU A 41 0.31 27.97 -5.40
CA LEU A 41 0.30 29.22 -4.60
C LEU A 41 0.90 30.40 -5.35
N GLN A 42 2.02 30.18 -6.05
CA GLN A 42 2.68 31.22 -6.84
C GLN A 42 1.80 31.69 -8.00
N ALA A 43 1.20 30.74 -8.74
CA ALA A 43 0.31 31.05 -9.87
C ALA A 43 -1.05 31.63 -9.41
N GLY A 44 -1.55 31.21 -8.25
CA GLY A 44 -2.86 31.59 -7.71
C GLY A 44 -2.85 32.80 -6.78
N ALA A 45 -1.82 33.65 -6.82
CA ALA A 45 -1.69 34.80 -5.91
C ALA A 45 -1.88 34.45 -4.42
N GLY A 46 -1.26 33.35 -3.99
CA GLY A 46 -1.31 32.85 -2.61
C GLY A 46 -2.53 32.00 -2.30
N LYS A 47 -3.30 31.58 -3.31
CA LYS A 47 -4.50 30.74 -3.13
C LYS A 47 -4.31 29.35 -3.74
N LEU A 48 -4.93 28.36 -3.09
CA LEU A 48 -5.06 27.00 -3.60
C LEU A 48 -6.49 26.75 -4.08
N SER A 49 -6.64 25.92 -5.10
CA SER A 49 -7.94 25.46 -5.57
C SER A 49 -8.62 24.56 -4.52
N ASP A 50 -9.95 24.49 -4.59
CA ASP A 50 -10.73 23.56 -3.78
C ASP A 50 -10.32 22.10 -4.03
N LYS A 51 -9.99 21.77 -5.27
CA LYS A 51 -9.51 20.43 -5.65
C LYS A 51 -8.22 20.07 -4.90
N THR A 52 -7.26 20.98 -4.85
CA THR A 52 -5.99 20.76 -4.14
C THR A 52 -6.22 20.67 -2.64
N ARG A 53 -7.00 21.57 -2.05
CA ARG A 53 -7.31 21.51 -0.62
C ARG A 53 -8.02 20.21 -0.23
N PHE A 54 -8.99 19.78 -1.03
CA PHE A 54 -9.67 18.50 -0.81
C PHE A 54 -8.74 17.30 -0.93
N ALA A 55 -7.87 17.28 -1.93
CA ALA A 55 -6.86 16.21 -2.09
C ALA A 55 -5.89 16.15 -0.90
N LEU A 56 -5.47 17.32 -0.37
CA LEU A 56 -4.65 17.38 0.85
C LEU A 56 -5.41 16.85 2.08
N ALA A 57 -6.70 17.16 2.21
CA ALA A 57 -7.53 16.62 3.30
C ALA A 57 -7.65 15.09 3.23
N VAL A 58 -7.87 14.54 2.04
CA VAL A 58 -7.89 13.08 1.83
C VAL A 58 -6.53 12.46 2.23
N ALA A 59 -5.43 13.06 1.79
CA ALA A 59 -4.08 12.60 2.14
C ALA A 59 -3.84 12.65 3.65
N ALA A 60 -4.33 13.70 4.32
CA ALA A 60 -4.22 13.85 5.77
C ALA A 60 -4.99 12.77 6.52
N PHE A 61 -6.25 12.50 6.15
CA PHE A 61 -7.02 11.40 6.75
C PHE A 61 -6.38 10.04 6.50
N ASN A 62 -5.86 9.80 5.29
CA ASN A 62 -5.13 8.55 4.98
C ASN A 62 -3.88 8.40 5.86
N ARG A 63 -3.12 9.49 6.07
CA ARG A 63 -1.94 9.48 6.95
C ARG A 63 -2.31 9.10 8.38
N ILE A 64 -3.36 9.69 8.93
CA ILE A 64 -3.81 9.40 10.30
C ILE A 64 -4.39 7.99 10.41
N SER A 65 -5.20 7.55 9.44
CA SER A 65 -5.71 6.17 9.40
C SER A 65 -4.59 5.14 9.39
N ASN A 66 -3.52 5.40 8.62
CA ASN A 66 -2.34 4.52 8.60
C ASN A 66 -1.61 4.49 9.94
N TYR A 67 -1.52 5.63 10.62
CA TYR A 67 -0.92 5.75 11.94
C TYR A 67 -1.73 4.99 12.99
N ASP A 68 -3.03 5.24 13.08
CA ASP A 68 -3.92 4.57 14.02
C ASP A 68 -4.00 3.06 13.77
N GLY A 69 -4.04 2.65 12.51
CA GLY A 69 -4.03 1.24 12.13
C GLY A 69 -2.73 0.53 12.53
N ALA A 70 -1.56 1.19 12.40
CA ALA A 70 -0.29 0.63 12.85
C ALA A 70 -0.25 0.46 14.39
N ILE A 71 -0.81 1.41 15.13
CA ILE A 71 -0.96 1.31 16.59
C ILE A 71 -1.85 0.12 16.94
N SER A 72 -3.02 0.01 16.29
CA SER A 72 -3.97 -1.08 16.49
C SER A 72 -3.34 -2.45 16.21
N ASP A 73 -2.65 -2.60 15.08
CA ASP A 73 -1.95 -3.84 14.71
C ASP A 73 -0.88 -4.21 15.76
N TYR A 74 -0.11 -3.21 16.20
CA TYR A 74 0.93 -3.43 17.21
C TYR A 74 0.34 -3.85 18.56
N LEU A 75 -0.65 -3.11 19.07
CA LEU A 75 -1.22 -3.36 20.40
C LEU A 75 -2.02 -4.66 20.46
N SER A 76 -2.76 -5.00 19.39
CA SER A 76 -3.55 -6.25 19.33
C SER A 76 -2.68 -7.50 19.20
N ALA A 77 -1.39 -7.36 18.88
CA ALA A 77 -0.45 -8.46 18.87
C ALA A 77 0.19 -8.72 20.25
N ILE A 78 0.05 -7.83 21.23
CA ILE A 78 0.67 -7.98 22.56
C ILE A 78 -0.06 -9.07 23.35
N ASP A 79 0.71 -10.04 23.86
CA ASP A 79 0.24 -10.97 24.88
C ASP A 79 0.28 -10.27 26.26
N PHE A 80 -0.85 -9.73 26.67
CA PHE A 80 -0.96 -8.97 27.91
C PHE A 80 -0.69 -9.83 29.16
N ASP A 81 -1.09 -11.09 29.14
CA ASP A 81 -0.91 -11.99 30.28
C ASP A 81 0.58 -12.33 30.47
N ALA A 82 1.29 -12.62 29.38
CA ALA A 82 2.74 -12.87 29.42
C ALA A 82 3.52 -11.61 29.87
N VAL A 83 3.14 -10.43 29.39
CA VAL A 83 3.77 -9.16 29.82
C VAL A 83 3.48 -8.87 31.29
N SER A 84 2.27 -9.11 31.76
CA SER A 84 1.87 -8.93 33.17
C SER A 84 2.59 -9.91 34.09
N ALA A 85 2.96 -11.09 33.59
CA ALA A 85 3.78 -12.09 34.29
C ALA A 85 5.29 -11.78 34.30
N GLY A 86 5.71 -10.65 33.72
CA GLY A 86 7.10 -10.16 33.73
C GLY A 86 7.88 -10.42 32.45
N ALA A 87 7.27 -10.91 31.37
CA ALA A 87 7.94 -11.05 30.08
C ALA A 87 8.22 -9.68 29.46
N VAL A 88 9.39 -9.50 28.88
CA VAL A 88 9.86 -8.17 28.39
C VAL A 88 9.10 -7.67 27.18
N SER A 89 8.65 -8.53 26.30
CA SER A 89 7.74 -8.21 25.19
C SER A 89 7.40 -9.51 24.44
N VAL A 90 6.20 -10.02 24.60
CA VAL A 90 5.72 -11.14 23.81
C VAL A 90 4.65 -10.63 22.86
N ARG A 91 4.89 -10.81 21.57
CA ARG A 91 3.91 -10.49 20.52
C ARG A 91 3.55 -11.75 19.74
N SER A 92 2.27 -11.95 19.54
CA SER A 92 1.78 -12.97 18.62
C SER A 92 2.24 -12.65 17.20
N PHE A 93 2.56 -13.66 16.42
CA PHE A 93 2.82 -13.52 14.99
C PHE A 93 1.55 -13.09 14.24
N PHE A 94 0.39 -13.52 14.70
CA PHE A 94 -0.90 -13.13 14.18
C PHE A 94 -1.61 -12.22 15.21
N PRO A 95 -1.75 -10.92 14.95
CA PRO A 95 -2.49 -10.02 15.82
C PRO A 95 -3.97 -10.37 15.82
N ALA A 96 -4.68 -10.02 16.90
CA ALA A 96 -6.12 -10.25 17.01
C ALA A 96 -6.91 -9.44 15.95
N GLN A 97 -6.35 -8.33 15.46
CA GLN A 97 -6.89 -7.53 14.38
C GLN A 97 -5.78 -7.13 13.41
N SER A 98 -6.02 -7.29 12.12
CA SER A 98 -5.13 -6.86 11.05
C SER A 98 -5.82 -5.80 10.20
N ASN A 99 -5.19 -4.62 10.08
CA ASN A 99 -5.72 -3.49 9.33
C ASN A 99 -5.02 -3.42 7.97
N GLY A 100 -5.53 -4.13 6.97
CA GLY A 100 -5.05 -4.04 5.58
C GLY A 100 -5.27 -2.62 5.02
N ARG A 101 -4.20 -2.04 4.47
CA ARG A 101 -4.22 -0.70 3.87
C ARG A 101 -3.63 -0.78 2.48
N PHE A 102 -4.44 -0.42 1.49
CA PHE A 102 -4.11 -0.60 0.09
C PHE A 102 -4.13 0.73 -0.65
N VAL A 103 -3.20 0.89 -1.59
CA VAL A 103 -3.11 2.05 -2.49
C VAL A 103 -3.49 1.59 -3.89
N LYS A 104 -4.48 2.26 -4.48
CA LYS A 104 -4.89 1.96 -5.86
C LYS A 104 -3.79 2.38 -6.84
N LEU A 105 -3.38 1.45 -7.69
CA LEU A 105 -2.44 1.68 -8.78
C LEU A 105 -3.15 2.06 -10.05
N GLN A 106 -4.21 1.31 -10.41
CA GLN A 106 -4.98 1.58 -11.62
C GLN A 106 -6.39 0.97 -11.55
N ASP A 107 -7.30 1.52 -12.34
CA ASP A 107 -8.57 0.88 -12.65
C ASP A 107 -8.36 -0.12 -13.80
N LEU A 108 -8.93 -1.32 -13.68
CA LEU A 108 -8.87 -2.33 -14.73
C LEU A 108 -10.10 -2.24 -15.62
N ARG A 109 -9.95 -2.62 -16.89
CA ARG A 109 -11.07 -2.53 -17.86
C ARG A 109 -12.27 -3.41 -17.47
N TYR A 110 -12.01 -4.55 -16.82
CA TYR A 110 -13.00 -5.50 -16.29
C TYR A 110 -12.30 -6.42 -15.27
N GLY A 111 -13.07 -7.20 -14.51
CA GLY A 111 -12.57 -8.17 -13.56
C GLY A 111 -12.19 -9.50 -14.23
N GLU A 112 -12.42 -10.61 -13.54
CA GLU A 112 -12.23 -11.95 -14.12
C GLU A 112 -13.13 -12.15 -15.34
N ASN A 113 -14.36 -11.63 -15.30
CA ASN A 113 -15.32 -11.67 -16.39
C ASN A 113 -15.68 -10.26 -16.89
N PRO A 114 -16.10 -10.10 -18.17
CA PRO A 114 -16.30 -8.79 -18.79
C PRO A 114 -17.33 -7.88 -18.13
N HIS A 115 -18.28 -8.43 -17.39
CA HIS A 115 -19.32 -7.68 -16.69
C HIS A 115 -18.92 -7.19 -15.30
N GLN A 116 -17.75 -7.60 -14.80
CA GLN A 116 -17.24 -7.25 -13.47
C GLN A 116 -16.37 -5.99 -13.56
N GLN A 117 -16.40 -5.20 -12.49
CA GLN A 117 -15.46 -4.11 -12.27
C GLN A 117 -14.28 -4.60 -11.44
N ALA A 118 -13.09 -4.07 -11.72
CA ALA A 118 -11.90 -4.37 -10.95
C ALA A 118 -10.93 -3.19 -10.91
N ALA A 119 -10.07 -3.17 -9.89
CA ALA A 119 -8.97 -2.25 -9.78
C ALA A 119 -7.76 -2.97 -9.19
N PHE A 120 -6.58 -2.51 -9.53
CA PHE A 120 -5.31 -3.05 -9.03
C PHE A 120 -4.82 -2.19 -7.88
N TYR A 121 -4.55 -2.84 -6.75
CA TYR A 121 -4.07 -2.22 -5.53
C TYR A 121 -2.75 -2.86 -5.11
N ARG A 122 -1.93 -2.12 -4.41
CA ARG A 122 -0.77 -2.63 -3.68
C ARG A 122 -0.91 -2.38 -2.19
N ASP A 123 -0.21 -3.18 -1.41
CA ASP A 123 -0.01 -2.89 0.00
C ASP A 123 0.65 -1.52 0.22
N LEU A 124 0.47 -0.93 1.40
CA LEU A 124 1.14 0.31 1.76
C LEU A 124 2.67 0.16 1.72
N TYR A 125 3.17 -1.00 2.15
CA TYR A 125 4.58 -1.39 2.13
C TYR A 125 4.72 -2.73 1.38
N PRO A 126 4.72 -2.71 0.03
CA PRO A 126 4.79 -3.94 -0.75
C PRO A 126 6.13 -4.64 -0.56
N ALA A 127 6.12 -5.96 -0.59
CA ALA A 127 7.33 -6.75 -0.51
C ALA A 127 8.24 -6.46 -1.72
N PRO A 128 9.57 -6.31 -1.51
CA PRO A 128 10.52 -6.17 -2.60
C PRO A 128 10.39 -7.32 -3.61
N GLY A 129 10.44 -7.00 -4.89
CA GLY A 129 10.32 -7.99 -5.96
C GLY A 129 8.93 -8.58 -6.16
N SER A 130 7.88 -8.01 -5.56
CA SER A 130 6.49 -8.35 -5.89
C SER A 130 6.06 -7.72 -7.21
N LEU A 131 5.07 -8.30 -7.88
CA LEU A 131 4.58 -7.82 -9.18
C LEU A 131 4.08 -6.36 -9.11
N VAL A 132 3.53 -5.92 -7.99
CA VAL A 132 3.07 -4.54 -7.78
C VAL A 132 4.18 -3.49 -7.80
N MET A 133 5.44 -3.92 -7.74
CA MET A 133 6.63 -3.06 -7.87
C MET A 133 7.22 -3.07 -9.28
N ALA A 134 6.68 -3.89 -10.19
CA ALA A 134 7.16 -3.98 -11.55
C ALA A 134 6.77 -2.75 -12.38
N GLU A 135 7.64 -2.36 -13.30
CA GLU A 135 7.37 -1.33 -14.30
C GLU A 135 7.04 -2.00 -15.64
N GLN A 136 5.88 -1.67 -16.20
CA GLN A 136 5.52 -2.12 -17.54
C GLN A 136 6.20 -1.23 -18.58
N LEU A 137 7.18 -1.76 -19.28
CA LEU A 137 7.99 -1.01 -20.25
C LEU A 137 7.29 -0.79 -21.59
N GLN A 138 6.38 -1.70 -21.99
CA GLN A 138 5.68 -1.62 -23.26
C GLN A 138 4.39 -2.45 -23.26
N GLY A 139 3.60 -2.29 -24.32
CA GLY A 139 2.38 -3.04 -24.53
C GLY A 139 1.13 -2.35 -23.96
N LYS A 140 0.00 -3.05 -24.03
CA LYS A 140 -1.27 -2.58 -23.47
C LYS A 140 -1.30 -2.81 -21.97
N GLU A 141 -2.08 -1.99 -21.26
CA GLU A 141 -2.38 -2.22 -19.86
C GLU A 141 -2.85 -3.66 -19.61
N LEU A 142 -2.30 -4.28 -18.57
CA LEU A 142 -2.64 -5.64 -18.19
C LEU A 142 -4.10 -5.73 -17.73
N SER A 143 -4.79 -6.79 -18.11
CA SER A 143 -6.10 -7.13 -17.59
C SER A 143 -5.98 -7.80 -16.21
N TYR A 144 -7.12 -7.96 -15.52
CA TYR A 144 -7.20 -8.73 -14.29
C TYR A 144 -6.55 -10.12 -14.43
N ASN A 145 -6.93 -10.87 -15.47
CA ASN A 145 -6.39 -12.22 -15.71
C ASN A 145 -4.90 -12.20 -16.02
N ASN A 146 -4.42 -11.19 -16.79
CA ASN A 146 -2.98 -11.08 -17.07
C ASN A 146 -2.17 -10.80 -15.81
N ILE A 147 -2.68 -9.96 -14.88
CA ILE A 147 -2.04 -9.68 -13.60
C ILE A 147 -1.98 -10.96 -12.76
N ALA A 148 -3.09 -11.71 -12.66
CA ALA A 148 -3.15 -12.96 -11.91
C ALA A 148 -2.19 -14.02 -12.48
N ASP A 149 -2.16 -14.18 -13.81
CA ASP A 149 -1.23 -15.11 -14.48
C ASP A 149 0.22 -14.68 -14.29
N ALA A 150 0.52 -13.38 -14.44
CA ALA A 150 1.87 -12.86 -14.29
C ALA A 150 2.39 -13.00 -12.85
N ASP A 151 1.54 -12.74 -11.84
CA ASP A 151 1.90 -12.90 -10.44
C ASP A 151 2.19 -14.37 -10.10
N ALA A 152 1.32 -15.28 -10.53
CA ALA A 152 1.54 -16.72 -10.36
C ALA A 152 2.82 -17.23 -11.05
N ALA A 153 3.11 -16.75 -12.25
CA ALA A 153 4.35 -17.10 -12.96
C ALA A 153 5.58 -16.54 -12.24
N TRP A 154 5.50 -15.28 -11.80
CA TRP A 154 6.59 -14.59 -11.14
C TRP A 154 6.91 -15.21 -9.78
N GLU A 155 5.91 -15.47 -8.94
CA GLU A 155 6.12 -16.12 -7.64
C GLU A 155 6.64 -17.55 -7.78
N CYS A 156 6.20 -18.28 -8.81
CA CYS A 156 6.72 -19.60 -9.09
C CYS A 156 8.19 -19.55 -9.53
N VAL A 157 8.57 -18.69 -10.48
CA VAL A 157 9.95 -18.64 -10.99
C VAL A 157 10.94 -18.17 -9.92
N LYS A 158 10.53 -17.31 -9.00
CA LYS A 158 11.37 -16.84 -7.88
C LYS A 158 11.79 -17.96 -6.91
N SER A 159 11.12 -19.10 -6.91
CA SER A 159 11.48 -20.22 -6.03
C SER A 159 12.70 -21.02 -6.51
N PHE A 160 13.24 -20.71 -7.71
CA PHE A 160 14.41 -21.39 -8.27
C PHE A 160 15.65 -20.51 -8.16
N GLU A 161 16.78 -21.10 -7.78
CA GLU A 161 18.09 -20.44 -7.78
C GLU A 161 18.75 -20.44 -9.16
N GLN A 162 18.41 -21.42 -10.01
CA GLN A 162 18.90 -21.56 -11.37
C GLN A 162 18.00 -20.80 -12.35
N PRO A 163 18.48 -20.48 -13.56
CA PRO A 163 17.62 -19.98 -14.62
C PRO A 163 16.43 -20.91 -14.83
N ALA A 164 15.22 -20.38 -14.76
CA ALA A 164 14.00 -21.15 -14.85
C ALA A 164 13.00 -20.49 -15.80
N CYS A 165 12.20 -21.32 -16.46
CA CYS A 165 11.05 -20.88 -17.25
C CYS A 165 9.77 -21.44 -16.65
N VAL A 166 8.77 -20.58 -16.51
CA VAL A 166 7.45 -20.95 -16.00
C VAL A 166 6.39 -20.53 -17.01
N ILE A 167 5.52 -21.46 -17.38
CA ILE A 167 4.36 -21.20 -18.24
C ILE A 167 3.12 -21.35 -17.38
N VAL A 168 2.30 -20.30 -17.35
CA VAL A 168 1.09 -20.24 -16.52
C VAL A 168 -0.15 -20.09 -17.39
N LYS A 169 -1.22 -20.74 -16.99
CA LYS A 169 -2.56 -20.57 -17.52
C LYS A 169 -3.57 -20.62 -16.38
N HIS A 170 -4.43 -19.59 -16.31
CA HIS A 170 -5.46 -19.46 -15.26
C HIS A 170 -4.85 -19.52 -13.84
N ALA A 171 -3.80 -18.71 -13.65
CA ALA A 171 -3.03 -18.61 -12.40
C ALA A 171 -2.44 -19.94 -11.88
N ASN A 172 -2.29 -20.95 -12.76
CA ASN A 172 -1.67 -22.23 -12.43
C ASN A 172 -0.51 -22.55 -13.36
N PRO A 173 0.65 -23.00 -12.83
CA PRO A 173 1.75 -23.47 -13.65
C PRO A 173 1.34 -24.72 -14.45
N CYS A 174 1.47 -24.67 -15.76
CA CYS A 174 1.25 -25.81 -16.65
C CYS A 174 2.54 -26.33 -17.28
N GLY A 175 3.65 -25.62 -17.11
CA GLY A 175 4.99 -26.04 -17.51
C GLY A 175 6.03 -25.29 -16.68
N VAL A 176 7.00 -26.02 -16.15
CA VAL A 176 8.14 -25.47 -15.41
C VAL A 176 9.39 -26.23 -15.83
N ALA A 177 10.45 -25.51 -16.15
CA ALA A 177 11.74 -26.08 -16.48
C ALA A 177 12.88 -25.23 -15.93
N VAL A 178 13.98 -25.85 -15.61
CA VAL A 178 15.24 -25.21 -15.27
C VAL A 178 16.29 -25.58 -16.29
N GLY A 179 17.21 -24.68 -16.57
CA GLY A 179 18.30 -24.90 -17.53
C GLY A 179 19.49 -24.02 -17.23
N LYS A 180 20.57 -24.14 -17.96
CA LYS A 180 21.75 -23.28 -17.82
C LYS A 180 21.49 -21.88 -18.40
N ASP A 181 20.64 -21.82 -19.42
CA ASP A 181 20.23 -20.56 -20.06
C ASP A 181 18.83 -20.73 -20.70
N ALA A 182 18.35 -19.68 -21.40
CA ALA A 182 17.02 -19.64 -22.01
C ALA A 182 16.86 -20.57 -23.25
N HIS A 183 17.89 -21.25 -23.71
CA HIS A 183 17.87 -22.14 -24.88
C HIS A 183 17.84 -23.62 -24.50
N GLU A 184 18.22 -23.97 -23.27
CA GLU A 184 18.24 -25.33 -22.76
C GLU A 184 16.87 -25.73 -22.16
#